data_e418e26e904f360542f1af30576139c7
#
_entry.id   e418e26e904f360542f1af30576139c7
#
_cell.length_a   1.000
_cell.length_b   1.000
_cell.length_c   1.000
_cell.angle_alpha   90.00
_cell.angle_beta   90.00
_cell.angle_gamma   90.00
#
_symmetry.space_group_name_H-M   'P 1'
#
loop_
_entity.id
_entity.type
_entity.pdbx_description
1 polymer ?
#
loop_
_entity_poly.entity_id
_entity_poly.type
_entity_poly.pdbx_seq_one_letter_code
_entity_poly.pdbx_strand_id
1 'polypeptide(L)'
;MSFFKRQKPTEAVRLARRKSRFYFGMGFLIPMLAALVGFALIGVWPFGDGTVLIIDSLHQYLPFYTDLHEKLVNQESLLYSFSAGLGYDFWGTFAYYMASPLNFLLALVPKANVADVMDLFILLKIGLCGGTFSWYLHKRDQGRKFLPLVFGAMFALSSFIIGYYFNVMWLDS
;
A
#
# COMPACT_ATOMS: atom_id res chain seq x y z
N MET A 1 -36.74 -7.79 -21.42
CA MET A 1 -35.35 -7.55 -20.91
C MET A 1 -34.88 -6.21 -21.49
N SER A 2 -34.95 -5.13 -20.71
CA SER A 2 -34.56 -3.80 -21.15
C SER A 2 -33.04 -3.67 -20.94
N PHE A 3 -32.27 -3.67 -22.00
CA PHE A 3 -30.84 -3.38 -21.97
C PHE A 3 -30.61 -1.95 -21.48
N PHE A 4 -30.05 -1.75 -20.30
CA PHE A 4 -29.58 -0.46 -19.79
C PHE A 4 -28.58 0.14 -20.79
N LYS A 5 -29.01 0.99 -21.70
CA LYS A 5 -28.12 1.81 -22.51
C LYS A 5 -27.37 2.75 -21.59
N ARG A 6 -26.09 2.45 -21.27
CA ARG A 6 -25.19 3.36 -20.57
C ARG A 6 -25.08 4.65 -21.41
N GLN A 7 -25.73 5.71 -20.96
CA GLN A 7 -25.56 7.04 -21.56
C GLN A 7 -24.09 7.44 -21.46
N LYS A 8 -23.55 7.96 -22.57
CA LYS A 8 -22.18 8.49 -22.58
C LYS A 8 -22.08 9.67 -21.60
N PRO A 9 -21.08 9.71 -20.71
CA PRO A 9 -20.95 10.80 -19.75
C PRO A 9 -20.77 12.14 -20.46
N THR A 10 -21.42 13.18 -19.97
CA THR A 10 -21.31 14.56 -20.48
C THR A 10 -19.85 15.05 -20.38
N GLU A 11 -19.50 16.07 -21.18
CA GLU A 11 -18.16 16.64 -21.19
C GLU A 11 -17.73 17.16 -19.80
N ALA A 12 -18.64 17.81 -19.08
CA ALA A 12 -18.42 18.25 -17.70
C ALA A 12 -18.05 17.11 -16.76
N VAL A 13 -18.73 15.95 -16.87
CA VAL A 13 -18.42 14.76 -16.07
C VAL A 13 -17.04 14.18 -16.43
N ARG A 14 -16.66 14.20 -17.71
CA ARG A 14 -15.33 13.73 -18.14
C ARG A 14 -14.23 14.64 -17.60
N LEU A 15 -14.42 15.95 -17.65
CA LEU A 15 -13.45 16.91 -17.11
C LEU A 15 -13.29 16.78 -15.60
N ALA A 16 -14.39 16.64 -14.86
CA ALA A 16 -14.37 16.42 -13.42
C ALA A 16 -13.61 15.11 -13.04
N ARG A 17 -13.86 14.02 -13.80
CA ARG A 17 -13.12 12.74 -13.60
C ARG A 17 -11.63 12.89 -13.92
N ARG A 18 -11.26 13.64 -14.98
CA ARG A 18 -9.87 13.89 -15.34
C ARG A 18 -9.13 14.67 -14.24
N LYS A 19 -9.74 15.72 -13.73
CA LYS A 19 -9.19 16.48 -12.60
C LYS A 19 -9.01 15.59 -11.35
N SER A 20 -10.02 14.81 -11.01
CA SER A 20 -10.00 13.90 -9.87
C SER A 20 -8.84 12.88 -9.96
N ARG A 21 -8.63 12.28 -11.15
CA ARG A 21 -7.50 11.38 -11.39
C ARG A 21 -6.14 12.08 -11.28
N PHE A 22 -6.06 13.33 -11.73
CA PHE A 22 -4.84 14.12 -11.62
C PHE A 22 -4.45 14.34 -10.16
N TYR A 23 -5.38 14.75 -9.28
CA TYR A 23 -5.09 14.97 -7.87
C TYR A 23 -4.72 13.68 -7.15
N PHE A 24 -5.39 12.56 -7.47
CA PHE A 24 -4.99 11.26 -6.94
C PHE A 24 -3.57 10.87 -7.41
N GLY A 25 -3.31 10.95 -8.71
CA GLY A 25 -2.02 10.55 -9.28
C GLY A 25 -0.85 11.40 -8.78
N MET A 26 -1.00 12.72 -8.75
CA MET A 26 0.05 13.62 -8.25
C MET A 26 0.23 13.48 -6.73
N GLY A 27 -0.89 13.35 -5.98
CA GLY A 27 -0.86 13.10 -4.55
C GLY A 27 -0.22 11.76 -4.18
N PHE A 28 -0.32 10.76 -5.05
CA PHE A 28 0.36 9.47 -4.93
C PHE A 28 1.86 9.59 -5.26
N LEU A 29 2.19 10.21 -6.39
CA LEU A 29 3.58 10.26 -6.90
C LEU A 29 4.51 11.11 -6.03
N ILE A 30 4.04 12.26 -5.53
CA ILE A 30 4.90 13.18 -4.78
C ILE A 30 5.49 12.53 -3.52
N PRO A 31 4.70 11.99 -2.57
CA PRO A 31 5.26 11.35 -1.38
C PRO A 31 5.98 10.03 -1.69
N MET A 32 5.51 9.27 -2.68
CA MET A 32 6.17 8.05 -3.11
C MET A 32 7.59 8.34 -3.64
N LEU A 33 7.75 9.35 -4.49
CA LEU A 33 9.08 9.73 -5.01
C LEU A 33 9.98 10.29 -3.91
N ALA A 34 9.43 11.04 -2.95
CA ALA A 34 10.19 11.51 -1.79
C ALA A 34 10.71 10.33 -0.95
N ALA A 35 9.86 9.34 -0.66
CA ALA A 35 10.25 8.11 0.04
C ALA A 35 11.25 7.29 -0.78
N LEU A 36 11.07 7.20 -2.12
CA LEU A 36 11.99 6.50 -3.01
C LEU A 36 13.39 7.13 -3.01
N VAL A 37 13.48 8.45 -2.95
CA VAL A 37 14.77 9.15 -2.76
C VAL A 37 15.41 8.75 -1.43
N GLY A 38 14.61 8.66 -0.35
CA GLY A 38 15.07 8.14 0.93
C GLY A 38 15.65 6.73 0.81
N PHE A 39 14.94 5.83 0.13
CA PHE A 39 15.41 4.45 -0.14
C PHE A 39 16.75 4.45 -0.89
N ALA A 40 16.89 5.28 -1.91
CA ALA A 40 18.13 5.40 -2.68
C ALA A 40 19.30 5.90 -1.81
N LEU A 41 19.07 6.86 -0.92
CA LEU A 41 20.10 7.43 -0.05
C LEU A 41 20.63 6.43 0.99
N ILE A 42 19.79 5.51 1.46
CA ILE A 42 20.17 4.50 2.48
C ILE A 42 20.46 3.13 1.86
N GLY A 43 20.44 3.00 0.53
CA GLY A 43 20.79 1.76 -0.17
C GLY A 43 19.77 0.63 0.00
N VAL A 44 18.47 0.96 0.09
CA VAL A 44 17.38 -0.03 0.09
C VAL A 44 17.13 -0.53 -1.34
N TRP A 45 16.70 -1.79 -1.46
CA TRP A 45 16.31 -2.35 -2.75
C TRP A 45 15.33 -1.42 -3.51
N PRO A 46 15.47 -1.21 -4.83
CA PRO A 46 16.44 -1.79 -5.78
C PRO A 46 17.79 -1.06 -5.89
N PHE A 47 18.10 -0.13 -5.00
CA PHE A 47 19.33 0.70 -5.05
C PHE A 47 20.50 0.07 -4.28
N GLY A 48 20.29 -0.99 -3.54
CA GLY A 48 21.28 -1.74 -2.77
C GLY A 48 20.66 -2.95 -2.09
N ASP A 49 21.40 -3.58 -1.18
CA ASP A 49 20.98 -4.79 -0.47
C ASP A 49 20.30 -4.49 0.88
N GLY A 50 20.05 -3.22 1.18
CA GLY A 50 19.37 -2.81 2.41
C GLY A 50 17.86 -3.03 2.37
N THR A 51 17.24 -3.04 3.55
CA THR A 51 15.78 -3.07 3.72
C THR A 51 15.34 -2.02 4.73
N VAL A 52 14.10 -1.55 4.61
CA VAL A 52 13.46 -0.70 5.63
C VAL A 52 12.72 -1.51 6.69
N LEU A 53 12.72 -2.84 6.58
CA LEU A 53 12.05 -3.68 7.56
C LEU A 53 12.79 -3.63 8.91
N ILE A 54 12.11 -3.14 9.93
CA ILE A 54 12.63 -3.03 11.30
C ILE A 54 11.54 -3.45 12.29
N ILE A 55 11.95 -3.75 13.54
CA ILE A 55 11.03 -4.06 14.63
C ILE A 55 9.96 -5.08 14.19
N ASP A 56 8.68 -4.70 14.21
CA ASP A 56 7.57 -5.61 13.90
C ASP A 56 7.56 -6.02 12.42
N SER A 57 7.92 -5.13 11.48
CA SER A 57 7.97 -5.50 10.06
C SER A 57 8.99 -6.60 9.77
N LEU A 58 10.12 -6.62 10.49
CA LEU A 58 11.16 -7.64 10.34
C LEU A 58 10.84 -8.92 11.14
N HIS A 59 10.48 -8.76 12.43
CA HIS A 59 10.38 -9.91 13.34
C HIS A 59 9.01 -10.57 13.36
N GLN A 60 7.96 -9.86 12.93
CA GLN A 60 6.59 -10.34 12.98
C GLN A 60 5.94 -10.41 11.57
N TYR A 61 5.92 -9.30 10.82
CA TYR A 61 5.25 -9.29 9.52
C TYR A 61 5.97 -10.11 8.47
N LEU A 62 7.30 -10.07 8.39
CA LEU A 62 8.05 -10.84 7.40
C LEU A 62 7.82 -12.36 7.54
N PRO A 63 7.87 -12.98 8.74
CA PRO A 63 7.43 -14.37 8.91
C PRO A 63 5.99 -14.63 8.49
N PHE A 64 5.04 -13.77 8.84
CA PHE A 64 3.64 -13.94 8.47
C PHE A 64 3.43 -13.82 6.96
N TYR A 65 4.11 -12.90 6.30
CA TYR A 65 4.04 -12.72 4.84
C TYR A 65 4.70 -13.88 4.10
N THR A 66 5.76 -14.44 4.67
CA THR A 66 6.40 -15.65 4.13
C THR A 66 5.46 -16.85 4.24
N ASP A 67 4.78 -17.04 5.37
CA ASP A 67 3.78 -18.11 5.55
C ASP A 67 2.58 -17.90 4.61
N LEU A 68 2.08 -16.65 4.47
CA LEU A 68 1.02 -16.33 3.51
C LEU A 68 1.46 -16.64 2.08
N HIS A 69 2.68 -16.28 1.69
CA HIS A 69 3.23 -16.60 0.38
C HIS A 69 3.21 -18.12 0.11
N GLU A 70 3.71 -18.92 1.05
CA GLU A 70 3.73 -20.38 0.92
C GLU A 70 2.31 -20.96 0.77
N LYS A 71 1.38 -20.51 1.60
CA LYS A 71 -0.01 -20.91 1.52
C LYS A 71 -0.68 -20.55 0.19
N LEU A 72 -0.40 -19.35 -0.34
CA LEU A 72 -0.96 -18.93 -1.62
C LEU A 72 -0.38 -19.72 -2.79
N VAL A 73 0.93 -19.97 -2.81
CA VAL A 73 1.62 -20.71 -3.89
C VAL A 73 1.24 -22.19 -3.86
N ASN A 74 1.21 -22.80 -2.68
CA ASN A 74 0.90 -24.22 -2.50
C ASN A 74 -0.61 -24.52 -2.44
N GLN A 75 -1.46 -23.48 -2.51
CA GLN A 75 -2.92 -23.59 -2.36
C GLN A 75 -3.35 -24.26 -1.04
N GLU A 76 -2.64 -23.94 0.04
CA GLU A 76 -2.92 -24.45 1.37
C GLU A 76 -4.07 -23.69 2.05
N SER A 77 -4.64 -24.32 3.08
CA SER A 77 -5.69 -23.69 3.88
C SER A 77 -5.20 -22.46 4.62
N LEU A 78 -5.97 -21.36 4.56
CA LEU A 78 -5.74 -20.16 5.34
C LEU A 78 -6.29 -20.23 6.77
N LEU A 79 -6.86 -21.35 7.20
CA LEU A 79 -7.47 -21.46 8.52
C LEU A 79 -6.42 -21.67 9.62
N TYR A 80 -5.41 -22.50 9.34
CA TYR A 80 -4.42 -22.89 10.33
C TYR A 80 -3.02 -22.99 9.73
N SER A 81 -1.98 -22.72 10.54
CA SER A 81 -0.59 -22.90 10.14
C SER A 81 0.22 -23.62 11.21
N PHE A 82 1.14 -24.47 10.76
CA PHE A 82 2.16 -25.12 11.60
C PHE A 82 3.53 -24.47 11.50
N SER A 83 3.67 -23.33 10.83
CA SER A 83 4.96 -22.65 10.62
C SER A 83 5.57 -22.05 11.88
N ALA A 84 4.79 -21.91 12.96
CA ALA A 84 5.28 -21.38 14.23
C ALA A 84 4.74 -22.20 15.43
N GLY A 85 5.62 -22.50 16.37
CA GLY A 85 5.31 -23.22 17.61
C GLY A 85 4.65 -24.59 17.36
N LEU A 86 3.55 -24.85 18.04
CA LEU A 86 2.71 -26.05 17.84
C LEU A 86 1.57 -25.84 16.82
N GLY A 87 1.64 -24.76 16.07
CA GLY A 87 0.61 -24.29 15.17
C GLY A 87 -0.26 -23.17 15.77
N TYR A 88 -0.91 -22.40 14.90
CA TYR A 88 -1.73 -21.26 15.30
C TYR A 88 -2.88 -20.99 14.34
N ASP A 89 -3.89 -20.24 14.80
CA ASP A 89 -4.98 -19.73 13.98
C ASP A 89 -4.44 -18.73 12.96
N PHE A 90 -4.22 -19.21 11.73
CA PHE A 90 -3.71 -18.36 10.65
C PHE A 90 -4.78 -17.37 10.17
N TRP A 91 -6.07 -17.74 10.19
CA TRP A 91 -7.14 -16.86 9.71
C TRP A 91 -7.27 -15.59 10.57
N GLY A 92 -7.20 -15.72 11.90
CA GLY A 92 -7.18 -14.57 12.79
C GLY A 92 -5.96 -13.68 12.55
N THR A 93 -4.78 -14.28 12.37
CA THR A 93 -3.54 -13.56 12.05
C THR A 93 -3.62 -12.89 10.68
N PHE A 94 -4.14 -13.56 9.66
CA PHE A 94 -4.37 -12.99 8.34
C PHE A 94 -5.33 -11.79 8.41
N ALA A 95 -6.47 -11.96 9.06
CA ALA A 95 -7.48 -10.89 9.17
C ALA A 95 -6.94 -9.65 9.89
N TYR A 96 -6.09 -9.83 10.89
CA TYR A 96 -5.52 -8.72 11.67
C TYR A 96 -4.33 -8.05 10.97
N TYR A 97 -3.35 -8.84 10.49
CA TYR A 97 -2.07 -8.31 10.00
C TYR A 97 -1.95 -8.21 8.48
N MET A 98 -2.69 -9.06 7.72
CA MET A 98 -2.40 -9.31 6.32
C MET A 98 -3.59 -9.12 5.37
N ALA A 99 -4.73 -8.61 5.83
CA ALA A 99 -5.94 -8.50 5.01
C ALA A 99 -5.88 -7.37 3.96
N SER A 100 -4.69 -6.88 3.60
CA SER A 100 -4.48 -5.93 2.51
C SER A 100 -4.59 -6.63 1.15
N PRO A 101 -5.33 -6.05 0.17
CA PRO A 101 -5.40 -6.60 -1.18
C PRO A 101 -4.04 -6.74 -1.87
N LEU A 102 -3.06 -5.89 -1.52
CA LEU A 102 -1.70 -5.94 -2.08
C LEU A 102 -0.99 -7.25 -1.70
N ASN A 103 -1.30 -7.82 -0.55
CA ASN A 103 -0.61 -9.01 -0.04
C ASN A 103 -0.87 -10.27 -0.88
N PHE A 104 -1.98 -10.32 -1.64
CA PHE A 104 -2.22 -11.42 -2.60
C PHE A 104 -1.22 -11.42 -3.76
N LEU A 105 -0.55 -10.29 -4.04
CA LEU A 105 0.50 -10.20 -5.05
C LEU A 105 1.75 -10.99 -4.66
N LEU A 106 1.91 -11.34 -3.38
CA LEU A 106 3.00 -12.21 -2.91
C LEU A 106 3.03 -13.56 -3.64
N ALA A 107 1.88 -14.09 -4.05
CA ALA A 107 1.82 -15.32 -4.83
C ALA A 107 2.54 -15.26 -6.19
N LEU A 108 2.86 -14.07 -6.69
CA LEU A 108 3.47 -13.85 -8.00
C LEU A 108 5.00 -13.71 -7.94
N VAL A 109 5.59 -13.72 -6.75
CA VAL A 109 7.03 -13.48 -6.55
C VAL A 109 7.72 -14.69 -5.93
N PRO A 110 9.03 -14.88 -6.17
CA PRO A 110 9.78 -15.93 -5.47
C PRO A 110 9.84 -15.68 -3.96
N LYS A 111 9.86 -16.74 -3.16
CA LYS A 111 9.95 -16.66 -1.69
C LYS A 111 11.15 -15.81 -1.21
N ALA A 112 12.28 -15.92 -1.90
CA ALA A 112 13.49 -15.16 -1.56
C ALA A 112 13.32 -13.64 -1.65
N ASN A 113 12.33 -13.15 -2.42
CA ASN A 113 12.09 -11.72 -2.65
C ASN A 113 10.92 -11.17 -1.81
N VAL A 114 10.38 -11.93 -0.86
CA VAL A 114 9.26 -11.47 -0.03
C VAL A 114 9.63 -10.20 0.74
N ALA A 115 10.85 -10.11 1.29
CA ALA A 115 11.32 -8.90 2.00
C ALA A 115 11.37 -7.67 1.07
N ASP A 116 11.94 -7.81 -0.13
CA ASP A 116 12.03 -6.73 -1.12
C ASP A 116 10.65 -6.23 -1.55
N VAL A 117 9.71 -7.17 -1.72
CA VAL A 117 8.31 -6.84 -2.06
C VAL A 117 7.58 -6.17 -0.92
N MET A 118 7.91 -6.50 0.34
CA MET A 118 7.38 -5.76 1.50
C MET A 118 7.87 -4.31 1.52
N ASP A 119 9.15 -4.05 1.20
CA ASP A 119 9.69 -2.70 1.05
C ASP A 119 8.91 -1.93 -0.03
N LEU A 120 8.65 -2.58 -1.18
CA LEU A 120 7.83 -2.01 -2.24
C LEU A 120 6.38 -1.72 -1.78
N PHE A 121 5.78 -2.62 -1.00
CA PHE A 121 4.42 -2.40 -0.47
C PHE A 121 4.36 -1.21 0.48
N ILE A 122 5.36 -1.03 1.34
CA ILE A 122 5.46 0.15 2.21
C ILE A 122 5.53 1.42 1.35
N LEU A 123 6.38 1.44 0.33
CA LEU A 123 6.51 2.57 -0.60
C LEU A 123 5.19 2.90 -1.31
N LEU A 124 4.50 1.86 -1.83
CA LEU A 124 3.20 2.01 -2.49
C LEU A 124 2.12 2.52 -1.53
N LYS A 125 2.08 2.04 -0.29
CA LYS A 125 1.12 2.47 0.73
C LYS A 125 1.34 3.93 1.12
N ILE A 126 2.59 4.40 1.27
CA ILE A 126 2.90 5.83 1.47
C ILE A 126 2.33 6.66 0.31
N GLY A 127 2.53 6.22 -0.92
CA GLY A 127 1.94 6.86 -2.10
C GLY A 127 0.40 6.87 -2.05
N LEU A 128 -0.22 5.74 -1.70
CA LEU A 128 -1.68 5.62 -1.58
C LEU A 128 -2.25 6.56 -0.51
N CYS A 129 -1.61 6.68 0.65
CA CYS A 129 -2.00 7.64 1.69
C CYS A 129 -2.07 9.07 1.13
N GLY A 130 -1.03 9.51 0.42
CA GLY A 130 -1.01 10.85 -0.20
C GLY A 130 -2.03 11.01 -1.32
N GLY A 131 -2.18 9.99 -2.17
CA GLY A 131 -3.12 9.99 -3.29
C GLY A 131 -4.58 10.05 -2.85
N THR A 132 -4.97 9.22 -1.90
CA THR A 132 -6.34 9.15 -1.37
C THR A 132 -6.70 10.43 -0.63
N PHE A 133 -5.79 10.96 0.21
CA PHE A 133 -6.04 12.19 0.94
C PHE A 133 -6.10 13.42 0.01
N SER A 134 -5.21 13.52 -0.99
CA SER A 134 -5.27 14.57 -2.01
C SER A 134 -6.56 14.52 -2.80
N TRP A 135 -7.00 13.33 -3.18
CA TRP A 135 -8.26 13.11 -3.89
C TRP A 135 -9.46 13.52 -3.03
N TYR A 136 -9.48 13.14 -1.75
CA TYR A 136 -10.52 13.51 -0.80
C TYR A 136 -10.64 15.03 -0.67
N LEU A 137 -9.52 15.72 -0.42
CA LEU A 137 -9.48 17.18 -0.28
C LEU A 137 -9.93 17.89 -1.55
N HIS A 138 -9.51 17.42 -2.74
CA HIS A 138 -9.97 17.96 -4.01
C HIS A 138 -11.49 17.82 -4.19
N LYS A 139 -12.08 16.71 -3.73
CA LYS A 139 -13.54 16.51 -3.80
C LYS A 139 -14.29 17.42 -2.84
N ARG A 140 -13.73 17.68 -1.68
CA ARG A 140 -14.35 18.53 -0.65
C ARG A 140 -14.23 20.02 -0.98
N ASP A 141 -13.08 20.47 -1.47
CA ASP A 141 -12.79 21.88 -1.79
C ASP A 141 -12.27 22.02 -3.21
N GLN A 142 -13.18 22.29 -4.16
CA GLN A 142 -12.88 22.40 -5.58
C GLN A 142 -12.23 23.73 -5.96
N GLY A 143 -12.18 24.72 -5.06
CA GLY A 143 -11.67 26.08 -5.33
C GLY A 143 -10.14 26.19 -5.30
N ARG A 144 -9.45 25.31 -4.58
CA ARG A 144 -8.02 25.43 -4.28
C ARG A 144 -7.20 24.43 -5.09
N LYS A 145 -6.30 24.94 -5.96
CA LYS A 145 -5.57 24.10 -6.90
C LYS A 145 -4.40 23.32 -6.29
N PHE A 146 -3.61 23.93 -5.40
CA PHE A 146 -2.38 23.32 -4.87
C PHE A 146 -2.54 22.72 -3.47
N LEU A 147 -3.42 23.26 -2.66
CA LEU A 147 -3.61 22.81 -1.28
C LEU A 147 -3.89 21.32 -1.12
N PRO A 148 -4.74 20.67 -1.95
CA PRO A 148 -4.95 19.24 -1.85
C PRO A 148 -3.66 18.42 -1.99
N LEU A 149 -2.75 18.83 -2.90
CA LEU A 149 -1.48 18.12 -3.11
C LEU A 149 -0.51 18.34 -1.96
N VAL A 150 -0.41 19.59 -1.47
CA VAL A 150 0.46 19.92 -0.34
C VAL A 150 0.04 19.16 0.90
N PHE A 151 -1.24 19.24 1.28
CA PHE A 151 -1.73 18.52 2.46
C PHE A 151 -1.71 17.00 2.28
N GLY A 152 -1.89 16.48 1.06
CA GLY A 152 -1.73 15.07 0.77
C GLY A 152 -0.31 14.58 1.01
N ALA A 153 0.69 15.35 0.53
CA ALA A 153 2.09 15.05 0.79
C ALA A 153 2.45 15.18 2.28
N MET A 154 2.00 16.23 2.96
CA MET A 154 2.20 16.41 4.41
C MET A 154 1.58 15.26 5.22
N PHE A 155 0.41 14.77 4.85
CA PHE A 155 -0.22 13.62 5.50
C PHE A 155 0.60 12.35 5.31
N ALA A 156 0.96 12.01 4.07
CA ALA A 156 1.71 10.80 3.75
C ALA A 156 3.14 10.79 4.32
N LEU A 157 3.75 11.96 4.47
CA LEU A 157 5.09 12.13 5.07
C LEU A 157 5.04 12.60 6.53
N SER A 158 3.88 12.49 7.18
CA SER A 158 3.75 12.84 8.60
C SER A 158 4.59 11.91 9.47
N SER A 159 4.94 12.40 10.66
CA SER A 159 5.67 11.60 11.65
C SER A 159 4.93 10.32 12.05
N PHE A 160 3.60 10.30 11.98
CA PHE A 160 2.82 9.07 12.20
C PHE A 160 3.09 8.04 11.10
N ILE A 161 2.91 8.39 9.83
CA ILE A 161 3.11 7.46 8.70
C ILE A 161 4.58 7.01 8.63
N ILE A 162 5.53 7.96 8.67
CA ILE A 162 6.96 7.67 8.53
C ILE A 162 7.57 7.08 9.81
N GLY A 163 7.02 7.38 10.98
CA GLY A 163 7.51 6.85 12.25
C GLY A 163 6.97 5.46 12.60
N TYR A 164 5.82 5.06 12.04
CA TYR A 164 5.16 3.80 12.35
C TYR A 164 4.95 2.88 11.12
N TYR A 165 5.66 3.13 10.01
CA TYR A 165 5.55 2.31 8.80
C TYR A 165 5.86 0.83 9.03
N PHE A 166 6.64 0.49 10.06
CA PHE A 166 6.93 -0.89 10.43
C PHE A 166 5.70 -1.66 10.93
N ASN A 167 4.63 -0.98 11.33
CA ASN A 167 3.30 -1.54 11.51
C ASN A 167 2.52 -1.47 10.19
N VAL A 168 2.85 -2.33 9.26
CA VAL A 168 2.42 -2.28 7.85
C VAL A 168 0.90 -2.20 7.69
N MET A 169 0.13 -2.80 8.62
CA MET A 169 -1.34 -2.77 8.61
C MET A 169 -1.92 -1.37 8.86
N TRP A 170 -1.19 -0.49 9.58
CA TRP A 170 -1.66 0.86 9.86
C TRP A 170 -1.60 1.78 8.64
N LEU A 171 -0.86 1.39 7.61
CA LEU A 171 -0.81 2.11 6.34
C LEU A 171 -2.03 1.83 5.43
N ASP A 172 -2.87 0.86 5.79
CA ASP A 172 -4.10 0.50 5.06
C ASP A 172 -5.35 1.26 5.55
N SER A 173 -5.27 2.01 6.67
CA SER A 173 -6.39 2.68 7.33
C SER A 173 -6.70 4.09 6.79
#